data_a642ac01d68ea7139248619a29094737
#
_entry.id   a642ac01d68ea7139248619a29094737
#
_cell.length_a   1.000
_cell.length_b   1.000
_cell.length_c   1.000
_cell.angle_alpha   90.00
_cell.angle_beta   90.00
_cell.angle_gamma   90.00
#
_symmetry.space_group_name_H-M   'P 1'
#
loop_
_entity.id
_entity.type
_entity.pdbx_description
1 polymer ?
#
loop_
_entity_poly.entity_id
_entity_poly.type
_entity_poly.pdbx_seq_one_letter_code
_entity_poly.pdbx_strand_id
1 'polypeptide(L)'
;MLMKLLKNMAKYMQWADREVWKLVEALSDEEFNQSFGVHGGNIRNRYIHLAKDTWEWYHDWTRKNRDPEPDFNSMSREELFHFIVKYTQLWIELINERKVNEYTIRKENTDITIEFNEIFFHIINHITYHRGQIVMALRLLEKNVHMTDYVPYRISTTK
;
A
#
# COMPACT_ATOMS: atom_id res chain seq x y z
N MET A 1 13.90 -20.14 -1.49
CA MET A 1 12.43 -20.29 -1.26
C MET A 1 11.79 -18.97 -0.85
N LEU A 2 12.26 -18.30 0.20
CA LEU A 2 11.70 -17.04 0.71
C LEU A 2 11.59 -15.92 -0.33
N MET A 3 12.65 -15.63 -1.09
CA MET A 3 12.65 -14.59 -2.14
C MET A 3 11.60 -14.81 -3.23
N LYS A 4 11.31 -16.07 -3.60
CA LYS A 4 10.23 -16.39 -4.54
C LYS A 4 8.86 -16.05 -3.93
N LEU A 5 8.68 -16.34 -2.64
CA LEU A 5 7.45 -15.99 -1.92
C LEU A 5 7.26 -14.48 -1.88
N LEU A 6 8.28 -13.70 -1.49
CA LEU A 6 8.20 -12.24 -1.42
C LEU A 6 7.84 -11.63 -2.79
N LYS A 7 8.46 -12.10 -3.88
CA LYS A 7 8.12 -11.65 -5.24
C LYS A 7 6.66 -11.97 -5.62
N ASN A 8 6.17 -13.14 -5.24
CA ASN A 8 4.78 -13.51 -5.51
C ASN A 8 3.80 -12.66 -4.69
N MET A 9 4.13 -12.39 -3.43
CA MET A 9 3.33 -11.52 -2.57
C MET A 9 3.29 -10.08 -3.08
N ALA A 10 4.41 -9.57 -3.58
CA ALA A 10 4.48 -8.26 -4.21
C ALA A 10 3.57 -8.15 -5.44
N LYS A 11 3.61 -9.14 -6.33
CA LYS A 11 2.72 -9.19 -7.51
C LYS A 11 1.25 -9.29 -7.12
N TYR A 12 0.95 -10.10 -6.10
CA TYR A 12 -0.39 -10.19 -5.55
C TYR A 12 -0.87 -8.84 -5.02
N MET A 13 -0.06 -8.16 -4.22
CA MET A 13 -0.38 -6.84 -3.68
C MET A 13 -0.75 -5.86 -4.79
N GLN A 14 0.10 -5.73 -5.83
CA GLN A 14 -0.17 -4.85 -6.97
C GLN A 14 -1.45 -5.24 -7.73
N TRP A 15 -1.71 -6.53 -7.90
CA TRP A 15 -2.94 -6.99 -8.54
C TRP A 15 -4.17 -6.60 -7.71
N ALA A 16 -4.16 -6.89 -6.42
CA ALA A 16 -5.27 -6.62 -5.53
C ALA A 16 -5.59 -5.12 -5.42
N ASP A 17 -4.56 -4.27 -5.38
CA ASP A 17 -4.73 -2.82 -5.33
C ASP A 17 -5.33 -2.29 -6.65
N ARG A 18 -4.93 -2.83 -7.80
CA ARG A 18 -5.52 -2.48 -9.10
C ARG A 18 -6.98 -2.92 -9.23
N GLU A 19 -7.33 -4.10 -8.69
CA GLU A 19 -8.72 -4.56 -8.71
C GLU A 19 -9.63 -3.63 -7.87
N VAL A 20 -9.17 -3.18 -6.71
CA VAL A 20 -9.90 -2.20 -5.89
C VAL A 20 -9.93 -0.82 -6.56
N TRP A 21 -8.82 -0.41 -7.18
CA TRP A 21 -8.73 0.87 -7.87
C TRP A 21 -9.78 1.03 -8.96
N LYS A 22 -10.07 0.01 -9.76
CA LYS A 22 -11.12 0.05 -10.79
C LYS A 22 -12.47 0.52 -10.26
N LEU A 23 -12.78 0.24 -9.01
CA LEU A 23 -14.01 0.69 -8.35
C LEU A 23 -13.87 2.09 -7.79
N VAL A 24 -12.72 2.42 -7.23
CA VAL A 24 -12.44 3.75 -6.66
C VAL A 24 -12.36 4.81 -7.75
N GLU A 25 -11.74 4.50 -8.89
CA GLU A 25 -11.65 5.37 -10.06
C GLU A 25 -13.03 5.81 -10.58
N ALA A 26 -14.02 4.93 -10.48
CA ALA A 26 -15.40 5.17 -10.94
C ALA A 26 -16.28 5.90 -9.91
N LEU A 27 -15.78 6.21 -8.71
CA LEU A 27 -16.55 6.94 -7.70
C LEU A 27 -16.74 8.40 -8.11
N SER A 28 -17.88 8.99 -7.70
CA SER A 28 -18.00 10.46 -7.68
C SER A 28 -17.06 11.06 -6.63
N ASP A 29 -16.80 12.37 -6.72
CA ASP A 29 -16.00 13.07 -5.71
C ASP A 29 -16.68 13.08 -4.35
N GLU A 30 -18.01 13.11 -4.32
CA GLU A 30 -18.80 13.00 -3.10
C GLU A 30 -18.58 11.63 -2.44
N GLU A 31 -18.73 10.54 -3.19
CA GLU A 31 -18.50 9.18 -2.70
C GLU A 31 -17.06 8.96 -2.21
N PHE A 32 -16.07 9.47 -2.94
CA PHE A 32 -14.64 9.34 -2.58
C PHE A 32 -14.31 10.07 -1.26
N ASN A 33 -15.02 11.18 -0.97
CA ASN A 33 -14.83 11.97 0.24
C ASN A 33 -15.86 11.67 1.34
N GLN A 34 -16.83 10.76 1.10
CA GLN A 34 -17.88 10.42 2.06
C GLN A 34 -17.29 9.86 3.35
N SER A 35 -17.69 10.46 4.50
CA SER A 35 -17.27 9.99 5.82
C SER A 35 -18.09 8.78 6.25
N PHE A 36 -17.42 7.77 6.78
CA PHE A 36 -18.01 6.57 7.39
C PHE A 36 -17.89 6.59 8.92
N GLY A 37 -17.98 7.78 9.50
CA GLY A 37 -17.88 8.00 10.95
C GLY A 37 -16.44 8.14 11.46
N VAL A 38 -16.30 8.35 12.77
CA VAL A 38 -15.02 8.70 13.42
C VAL A 38 -13.93 7.65 13.17
N HIS A 39 -14.29 6.37 13.22
CA HIS A 39 -13.34 5.27 13.02
C HIS A 39 -13.25 4.79 11.56
N GLY A 40 -14.25 5.10 10.74
CA GLY A 40 -14.30 4.71 9.33
C GLY A 40 -13.46 5.61 8.43
N GLY A 41 -13.37 6.92 8.76
CA GLY A 41 -12.73 7.90 7.89
C GLY A 41 -13.43 8.00 6.55
N ASN A 42 -12.68 8.31 5.49
CA ASN A 42 -13.13 8.26 4.10
C ASN A 42 -12.07 7.57 3.21
N ILE A 43 -12.46 7.24 1.98
CA ILE A 43 -11.56 6.56 1.03
C ILE A 43 -10.36 7.45 0.70
N ARG A 44 -10.57 8.77 0.49
CA ARG A 44 -9.48 9.72 0.22
C ARG A 44 -8.40 9.69 1.31
N ASN A 45 -8.80 9.76 2.57
CA ASN A 45 -7.83 9.76 3.68
C ASN A 45 -7.03 8.46 3.76
N ARG A 46 -7.61 7.32 3.34
CA ARG A 46 -6.88 6.04 3.25
C ARG A 46 -5.82 6.07 2.16
N TYR A 47 -6.14 6.66 0.99
CA TYR A 47 -5.16 6.83 -0.09
C TYR A 47 -4.05 7.80 0.29
N ILE A 48 -4.38 8.93 0.95
CA ILE A 48 -3.38 9.88 1.48
C ILE A 48 -2.44 9.17 2.47
N HIS A 49 -3.01 8.43 3.42
CA HIS A 49 -2.22 7.68 4.41
C HIS A 49 -1.32 6.65 3.75
N LEU A 50 -1.83 5.84 2.82
CA LEU A 50 -1.04 4.86 2.09
C LEU A 50 0.08 5.51 1.26
N ALA A 51 -0.19 6.62 0.59
CA ALA A 51 0.81 7.35 -0.19
C ALA A 51 1.94 7.86 0.72
N LYS A 52 1.58 8.47 1.85
CA LYS A 52 2.54 8.96 2.84
C LYS A 52 3.37 7.82 3.42
N ASP A 53 2.75 6.77 3.93
CA ASP A 53 3.44 5.65 4.58
C ASP A 53 4.37 4.90 3.63
N THR A 54 3.94 4.63 2.39
CA THR A 54 4.81 3.96 1.41
C THR A 54 6.03 4.81 1.05
N TRP A 55 5.87 6.13 1.01
CA TRP A 55 6.96 7.09 0.80
C TRP A 55 7.91 7.15 2.00
N GLU A 56 7.39 7.33 3.21
CA GLU A 56 8.18 7.42 4.44
C GLU A 56 9.03 6.18 4.65
N TRP A 57 8.41 4.99 4.64
CA TRP A 57 9.11 3.73 4.82
C TRP A 57 10.19 3.49 3.76
N TYR A 58 9.95 3.86 2.50
CA TYR A 58 10.95 3.71 1.45
C TYR A 58 12.16 4.59 1.70
N HIS A 59 11.97 5.85 2.06
CA HIS A 59 13.06 6.78 2.33
C HIS A 59 13.82 6.42 3.62
N ASP A 60 13.12 5.99 4.65
CA ASP A 60 13.74 5.52 5.90
C ASP A 60 14.60 4.30 5.65
N TRP A 61 14.08 3.31 4.92
CA TRP A 61 14.81 2.10 4.61
C TRP A 61 16.04 2.33 3.74
N THR A 62 15.90 3.12 2.67
CA THR A 62 16.99 3.35 1.72
C THR A 62 18.02 4.35 2.23
N ARG A 63 17.72 5.08 3.32
CA ARG A 63 18.55 6.16 3.87
C ARG A 63 18.96 7.19 2.82
N LYS A 64 18.22 7.29 1.73
CA LYS A 64 18.42 8.33 0.74
C LYS A 64 17.99 9.67 1.34
N ASN A 65 18.69 10.75 0.96
CA ASN A 65 18.23 12.10 1.30
C ASN A 65 16.76 12.20 0.92
N ARG A 66 15.93 12.52 1.92
CA ARG A 66 14.51 12.70 1.66
C ARG A 66 14.34 13.93 0.78
N ASP A 67 13.68 13.75 -0.34
CA ASP A 67 13.04 14.88 -1.01
C ASP A 67 12.06 15.54 -0.03
N PRO A 68 11.72 16.84 -0.21
CA PRO A 68 10.66 17.44 0.60
C PRO A 68 9.40 16.57 0.57
N GLU A 69 8.74 16.44 1.73
CA GLU A 69 7.51 15.69 1.83
C GLU A 69 6.48 16.26 0.84
N PRO A 70 5.91 15.43 -0.05
CA PRO A 70 4.87 15.89 -0.96
C PRO A 70 3.62 16.38 -0.22
N ASP A 71 2.94 17.37 -0.75
CA ASP A 71 1.62 17.74 -0.25
C ASP A 71 0.56 16.73 -0.75
N PHE A 72 0.44 15.62 -0.03
CA PHE A 72 -0.53 14.57 -0.36
C PHE A 72 -1.99 15.06 -0.31
N ASN A 73 -2.27 16.14 0.41
CA ASN A 73 -3.63 16.70 0.49
C ASN A 73 -4.04 17.42 -0.80
N SER A 74 -3.09 17.93 -1.57
CA SER A 74 -3.36 18.59 -2.85
C SER A 74 -3.49 17.60 -4.02
N MET A 75 -3.08 16.34 -3.85
CA MET A 75 -3.11 15.34 -4.91
C MET A 75 -4.55 14.92 -5.27
N SER A 76 -4.81 14.71 -6.56
CA SER A 76 -6.01 14.05 -7.05
C SER A 76 -6.04 12.57 -6.64
N ARG A 77 -7.18 11.88 -6.83
CA ARG A 77 -7.29 10.45 -6.55
C ARG A 77 -6.33 9.62 -7.41
N GLU A 78 -6.18 10.00 -8.68
CA GLU A 78 -5.30 9.35 -9.64
C GLU A 78 -3.83 9.55 -9.27
N GLU A 79 -3.44 10.76 -8.88
CA GLU A 79 -2.10 11.07 -8.43
C GLU A 79 -1.73 10.28 -7.18
N LEU A 80 -2.63 10.19 -6.19
CA LEU A 80 -2.43 9.37 -4.99
C LEU A 80 -2.23 7.89 -5.34
N PHE A 81 -3.07 7.34 -6.22
CA PHE A 81 -2.94 5.94 -6.64
C PHE A 81 -1.63 5.68 -7.39
N HIS A 82 -1.30 6.51 -8.37
CA HIS A 82 -0.04 6.38 -9.12
C HIS A 82 1.18 6.55 -8.22
N PHE A 83 1.10 7.42 -7.21
CA PHE A 83 2.15 7.58 -6.22
C PHE A 83 2.37 6.29 -5.41
N ILE A 84 1.31 5.69 -4.90
CA ILE A 84 1.38 4.39 -4.18
C ILE A 84 1.97 3.31 -5.10
N VAL A 85 1.50 3.20 -6.34
CA VAL A 85 2.02 2.23 -7.32
C VAL A 85 3.51 2.44 -7.57
N LYS A 86 3.96 3.68 -7.71
CA LYS A 86 5.39 4.02 -7.88
C LYS A 86 6.21 3.51 -6.71
N TYR A 87 5.82 3.81 -5.47
CA TYR A 87 6.61 3.43 -4.29
C TYR A 87 6.53 1.92 -4.01
N THR A 88 5.41 1.28 -4.25
CA THR A 88 5.33 -0.18 -4.17
C THR A 88 6.22 -0.85 -5.23
N GLN A 89 6.35 -0.28 -6.42
CA GLN A 89 7.27 -0.76 -7.46
C GLN A 89 8.74 -0.60 -7.02
N LEU A 90 9.11 0.53 -6.44
CA LEU A 90 10.45 0.75 -5.89
C LEU A 90 10.81 -0.28 -4.81
N TRP A 91 9.86 -0.66 -3.95
CA TRP A 91 10.05 -1.73 -2.98
C TRP A 91 10.30 -3.10 -3.65
N ILE A 92 9.60 -3.40 -4.76
CA ILE A 92 9.82 -4.63 -5.53
C ILE A 92 11.22 -4.65 -6.14
N GLU A 93 11.73 -3.52 -6.59
CA GLU A 93 13.08 -3.38 -7.14
C GLU A 93 14.14 -3.67 -6.08
N LEU A 94 13.95 -3.19 -4.84
CA LEU A 94 14.85 -3.50 -3.72
C LEU A 94 14.96 -5.02 -3.45
N ILE A 95 13.91 -5.81 -3.69
CA ILE A 95 13.99 -7.29 -3.59
C ILE A 95 15.06 -7.86 -4.54
N ASN A 96 15.23 -7.24 -5.71
CA ASN A 96 16.19 -7.71 -6.71
C ASN A 96 17.60 -7.21 -6.41
N GLU A 97 17.73 -6.02 -5.86
CA GLU A 97 19.02 -5.37 -5.62
C GLU A 97 19.78 -5.89 -4.39
N ARG A 98 19.08 -6.40 -3.38
CA ARG A 98 19.62 -6.89 -2.08
C ARG A 98 20.63 -5.95 -1.41
N LYS A 99 20.49 -4.64 -1.60
CA LYS A 99 21.51 -3.66 -1.15
C LYS A 99 21.48 -3.35 0.35
N VAL A 100 20.35 -3.57 1.02
CA VAL A 100 20.19 -3.31 2.45
C VAL A 100 19.53 -4.53 3.08
N ASN A 101 20.18 -5.14 4.07
CA ASN A 101 19.67 -6.36 4.69
C ASN A 101 18.93 -6.09 6.00
N GLU A 102 19.26 -4.98 6.68
CA GLU A 102 18.69 -4.63 7.98
C GLU A 102 18.63 -3.11 8.18
N TYR A 103 17.71 -2.67 9.00
CA TYR A 103 17.54 -1.28 9.42
C TYR A 103 17.23 -1.20 10.90
N THR A 104 17.87 -0.27 11.62
CA THR A 104 17.56 -0.03 13.03
C THR A 104 16.61 1.16 13.17
N ILE A 105 15.42 0.88 13.66
CA ILE A 105 14.44 1.89 14.08
C ILE A 105 14.83 2.33 15.49
N ARG A 106 15.14 3.61 15.65
CA ARG A 106 15.44 4.20 16.95
C ARG A 106 14.20 4.87 17.52
N LYS A 107 13.78 4.43 18.70
CA LYS A 107 12.74 5.09 19.51
C LYS A 107 13.34 5.41 20.87
N GLU A 108 12.70 6.38 21.58
CA GLU A 108 13.21 6.98 22.83
C GLU A 108 13.78 5.96 23.86
N ASN A 109 13.25 4.75 23.93
CA ASN A 109 13.64 3.73 24.92
C ASN A 109 13.99 2.37 24.31
N THR A 110 13.99 2.21 22.99
CA THR A 110 14.21 0.89 22.38
C THR A 110 14.69 1.03 20.93
N ASP A 111 15.82 0.44 20.64
CA ASP A 111 16.29 0.26 19.26
C ASP A 111 15.82 -1.12 18.77
N ILE A 112 15.13 -1.15 17.63
CA ILE A 112 14.66 -2.38 17.00
C ILE A 112 15.37 -2.52 15.67
N THR A 113 16.12 -3.60 15.49
CA THR A 113 16.70 -3.96 14.20
C THR A 113 15.72 -4.85 13.45
N ILE A 114 15.35 -4.45 12.23
CA ILE A 114 14.40 -5.13 11.36
C ILE A 114 15.12 -5.59 10.10
N GLU A 115 14.95 -6.84 9.73
CA GLU A 115 15.47 -7.38 8.47
C GLU A 115 14.59 -6.94 7.27
N PHE A 116 15.19 -6.95 6.06
CA PHE A 116 14.46 -6.62 4.83
C PHE A 116 13.18 -7.44 4.65
N ASN A 117 13.22 -8.71 4.97
CA ASN A 117 12.06 -9.60 4.84
C ASN A 117 10.92 -9.19 5.77
N GLU A 118 11.23 -8.73 6.98
CA GLU A 118 10.26 -8.31 7.99
C GLU A 118 9.61 -6.98 7.59
N ILE A 119 10.41 -5.99 7.17
CA ILE A 119 9.85 -4.70 6.73
C ILE A 119 9.02 -4.88 5.45
N PHE A 120 9.46 -5.73 4.53
CA PHE A 120 8.70 -5.99 3.32
C PHE A 120 7.37 -6.70 3.63
N PHE A 121 7.37 -7.65 4.56
CA PHE A 121 6.15 -8.27 5.09
C PHE A 121 5.24 -7.23 5.75
N HIS A 122 5.81 -6.32 6.56
CA HIS A 122 5.05 -5.23 7.18
C HIS A 122 4.34 -4.38 6.12
N ILE A 123 5.03 -3.96 5.06
CA ILE A 123 4.46 -3.13 3.98
C ILE A 123 3.30 -3.86 3.29
N ILE A 124 3.46 -5.13 2.93
CA ILE A 124 2.39 -5.93 2.33
C ILE A 124 1.19 -6.03 3.27
N ASN A 125 1.42 -6.32 4.54
CA ASN A 125 0.37 -6.44 5.54
C ASN A 125 -0.34 -5.11 5.79
N HIS A 126 0.40 -4.02 5.88
CA HIS A 126 -0.12 -2.67 6.07
C HIS A 126 -1.03 -2.23 4.91
N ILE A 127 -0.56 -2.39 3.68
CA ILE A 127 -1.36 -2.10 2.48
C ILE A 127 -2.62 -2.99 2.46
N THR A 128 -2.49 -4.28 2.79
CA THR A 128 -3.64 -5.20 2.85
C THR A 128 -4.66 -4.78 3.89
N TYR A 129 -4.20 -4.33 5.07
CA TYR A 129 -5.07 -3.81 6.13
C TYR A 129 -5.88 -2.59 5.67
N HIS A 130 -5.23 -1.60 5.05
CA HIS A 130 -5.92 -0.40 4.56
C HIS A 130 -6.77 -0.68 3.32
N ARG A 131 -6.37 -1.59 2.45
CA ARG A 131 -7.22 -2.08 1.35
C ARG A 131 -8.52 -2.70 1.89
N GLY A 132 -8.46 -3.46 2.97
CA GLY A 132 -9.65 -3.98 3.64
C GLY A 132 -10.60 -2.89 4.11
N GLN A 133 -10.07 -1.77 4.63
CA GLN A 133 -10.88 -0.60 5.01
C GLN A 133 -11.52 0.08 3.80
N ILE A 134 -10.78 0.22 2.69
CA ILE A 134 -11.32 0.78 1.43
C ILE A 134 -12.43 -0.14 0.89
N VAL A 135 -12.21 -1.46 0.88
CA VAL A 135 -13.20 -2.45 0.46
C VAL A 135 -14.48 -2.37 1.31
N MET A 136 -14.35 -2.16 2.63
CA MET A 136 -15.51 -1.97 3.50
C MET A 136 -16.27 -0.70 3.12
N ALA A 137 -15.58 0.43 2.91
CA ALA A 137 -16.19 1.68 2.48
C ALA A 137 -16.92 1.53 1.13
N LEU A 138 -16.30 0.86 0.14
CA LEU A 138 -16.94 0.56 -1.14
C LEU A 138 -18.21 -0.28 -0.99
N ARG A 139 -18.24 -1.25 -0.07
CA ARG A 139 -19.46 -2.03 0.22
C ARG A 139 -20.55 -1.19 0.86
N LEU A 140 -20.20 -0.25 1.74
CA LEU A 140 -21.14 0.71 2.32
C LEU A 140 -21.71 1.67 1.27
N LEU A 141 -20.98 1.90 0.18
CA LEU A 141 -21.44 2.61 -1.04
C LEU A 141 -22.15 1.69 -2.03
N GLU A 142 -22.52 0.47 -1.62
CA GLU A 142 -23.22 -0.53 -2.45
C GLU A 142 -22.47 -0.92 -3.73
N LYS A 143 -21.13 -0.72 -3.77
CA LYS A 143 -20.31 -1.16 -4.91
C LYS A 143 -20.08 -2.67 -4.86
N ASN A 144 -20.16 -3.33 -6.01
CA ASN A 144 -19.91 -4.77 -6.14
C ASN A 144 -18.41 -5.08 -6.10
N VAL A 145 -17.89 -5.37 -4.91
CA VAL A 145 -16.46 -5.64 -4.69
C VAL A 145 -16.17 -7.13 -4.81
N HIS A 146 -15.33 -7.50 -5.76
CA HIS A 146 -14.83 -8.86 -5.90
C HIS A 146 -13.82 -9.21 -4.80
N MET A 147 -13.64 -10.51 -4.57
CA MET A 147 -12.62 -11.00 -3.64
C MET A 147 -11.22 -10.71 -4.20
N THR A 148 -10.40 -10.03 -3.39
CA THR A 148 -9.01 -9.68 -3.73
C THR A 148 -7.99 -10.46 -2.91
N ASP A 149 -8.36 -11.67 -2.45
CA ASP A 149 -7.50 -12.56 -1.68
C ASP A 149 -6.45 -13.25 -2.56
N TYR A 150 -5.45 -13.85 -1.93
CA TYR A 150 -4.33 -14.47 -2.63
C TYR A 150 -4.75 -15.66 -3.52
N VAL A 151 -5.73 -16.47 -3.10
CA VAL A 151 -6.19 -17.62 -3.90
C VAL A 151 -6.88 -17.19 -5.19
N PRO A 152 -7.85 -16.26 -5.19
CA PRO A 152 -8.39 -15.66 -6.43
C PRO A 152 -7.31 -15.09 -7.35
N TYR A 153 -6.31 -14.38 -6.81
CA TYR A 153 -5.17 -13.93 -7.59
C TYR A 153 -4.44 -15.09 -8.29
N ARG A 154 -4.15 -16.17 -7.56
CA ARG A 154 -3.46 -17.33 -8.13
C ARG A 154 -4.29 -17.98 -9.25
N ILE A 155 -5.59 -18.09 -9.08
CA ILE A 155 -6.49 -18.62 -10.10
C ILE A 155 -6.48 -17.73 -11.35
N SER A 156 -6.53 -16.41 -11.21
CA SER A 156 -6.53 -15.46 -12.33
C SER A 156 -5.23 -15.45 -13.13
N THR A 157 -4.11 -15.83 -12.50
CA THR A 157 -2.76 -15.81 -13.12
C THR A 157 -2.30 -17.18 -13.62
N THR A 158 -3.11 -18.22 -13.48
CA THR A 158 -2.76 -19.60 -13.91
C THR A 158 -3.39 -19.94 -15.29
N LYS A 159 -4.19 -19.02 -15.84
CA LYS A 159 -4.72 -19.10 -17.20
C LYS A 159 -3.74 -18.47 -18.17
#